data_eeaacef74020d4eea939f5eeb9d70b83
#
_entry.id   eeaacef74020d4eea939f5eeb9d70b83
#
_cell.length_a   1.000
_cell.length_b   1.000
_cell.length_c   1.000
_cell.angle_alpha   90.00
_cell.angle_beta   90.00
_cell.angle_gamma   90.00
#
_symmetry.space_group_name_H-M   'P 1'
#
loop_
_entity.id
_entity.type
_entity.pdbx_description
1 polymer ?
#
loop_
_entity_poly.entity_id
_entity_poly.type
_entity_poly.pdbx_seq_one_letter_code
_entity_poly.pdbx_strand_id
1 'polypeptide(L)'
;MKKKLVASLLVMSMAFGMVACGNSKSDDKKSEDGKTAISVVAAQYGQNTSDWWDNFVKDFNKDNPDIDLSVEVVSWNDISSVIDTRISGGKEPDILNIDVFADYQADDLLLPIQDVVSEETYNKMYPAFLEQSEIDGTVWAIPDLASARAMYYNKDILDAAGVEVPTTWDELKAACEKIKETNPDVYPWGIDMTTDEGQAAFAYYTWNNGGGFVDEDGEWALNSDANVEAVEYEIGLVKDGLTNEKPATETRYDLQDMFGAGKVAMMIGPNKIPTYLSDGGYDINYDVTTIPANEGCDSVAMGVCDRLEVFKDDSAEDQEARTAAISKFFDFFYDDERYADYMVFEGFLPTTQTAADLLAKDDDTFASWIDILQSCNFYPATKTEWADVKQGVIEVEQNALLGDDVQTLLDDLQADIA
;
A
#
# COMPACT_ATOMS: atom_id res chain seq x y z
N MET A 1 -51.95 42.50 -10.56
CA MET A 1 -52.59 42.18 -9.27
C MET A 1 -51.52 41.56 -8.35
N LYS A 2 -51.23 42.26 -7.29
CA LYS A 2 -50.18 41.93 -6.32
C LYS A 2 -50.64 40.79 -5.41
N LYS A 3 -49.83 39.74 -5.18
CA LYS A 3 -49.94 38.88 -4.00
C LYS A 3 -48.60 38.84 -3.27
N LYS A 4 -48.70 39.23 -1.99
CA LYS A 4 -47.61 39.42 -1.06
C LYS A 4 -47.14 38.08 -0.50
N LEU A 5 -45.82 37.90 -0.39
CA LEU A 5 -45.18 36.92 0.46
C LEU A 5 -45.40 37.26 1.93
N VAL A 6 -45.71 36.25 2.72
CA VAL A 6 -45.65 36.31 4.18
C VAL A 6 -44.52 35.34 4.60
N ALA A 7 -43.45 35.91 5.10
CA ALA A 7 -42.37 35.18 5.74
C ALA A 7 -42.68 35.07 7.23
N SER A 8 -42.80 33.85 7.75
CA SER A 8 -42.90 33.59 9.19
C SER A 8 -41.51 33.29 9.73
N LEU A 9 -40.95 34.21 10.49
CA LEU A 9 -39.79 33.98 11.35
C LEU A 9 -40.20 33.16 12.58
N LEU A 10 -39.63 31.98 12.73
CA LEU A 10 -39.63 31.26 14.01
C LEU A 10 -38.31 31.54 14.69
N VAL A 11 -38.33 32.39 15.72
CA VAL A 11 -37.20 32.63 16.62
C VAL A 11 -37.28 31.56 17.70
N MET A 12 -36.33 30.62 17.69
CA MET A 12 -36.10 29.67 18.77
C MET A 12 -34.92 30.14 19.60
N SER A 13 -35.22 30.67 20.77
CA SER A 13 -34.21 31.09 21.77
C SER A 13 -33.56 29.87 22.37
N MET A 14 -32.28 29.65 22.05
CA MET A 14 -31.38 28.76 22.82
C MET A 14 -30.64 29.60 23.85
N ALA A 15 -30.86 29.26 25.11
CA ALA A 15 -30.15 29.81 26.24
C ALA A 15 -28.67 29.40 26.19
N PHE A 16 -27.81 30.37 26.07
CA PHE A 16 -26.35 30.23 26.19
C PHE A 16 -25.98 29.97 27.67
N GLY A 17 -25.60 28.74 27.99
CA GLY A 17 -24.77 28.49 29.15
C GLY A 17 -23.31 28.87 28.81
N MET A 18 -22.88 30.02 29.31
CA MET A 18 -21.45 30.32 29.34
C MET A 18 -20.77 29.36 30.32
N VAL A 19 -20.05 28.39 29.81
CA VAL A 19 -19.00 27.70 30.57
C VAL A 19 -17.67 28.36 30.20
N ALA A 20 -16.97 28.74 31.24
CA ALA A 20 -15.75 29.53 31.25
C ALA A 20 -14.67 28.98 30.30
N CYS A 21 -13.93 29.91 29.70
CA CYS A 21 -12.62 29.67 29.11
C CYS A 21 -11.72 29.01 30.15
N GLY A 22 -11.54 27.70 30.04
CA GLY A 22 -10.45 26.95 30.61
C GLY A 22 -9.37 26.84 29.54
N ASN A 23 -8.21 27.31 29.87
CA ASN A 23 -6.93 27.17 29.23
C ASN A 23 -6.84 25.86 28.45
N SER A 24 -6.65 25.93 27.14
CA SER A 24 -6.26 24.78 26.32
C SER A 24 -4.85 24.37 26.77
N LYS A 25 -4.78 23.48 27.72
CA LYS A 25 -3.59 22.69 27.93
C LYS A 25 -3.50 21.74 26.71
N SER A 26 -2.32 21.72 26.08
CA SER A 26 -1.89 20.59 25.26
C SER A 26 -2.37 19.30 25.91
N ASP A 27 -3.03 18.43 25.18
CA ASP A 27 -3.31 17.06 25.62
C ASP A 27 -1.94 16.39 25.78
N ASP A 28 -1.44 16.35 27.04
CA ASP A 28 -0.25 15.61 27.40
C ASP A 28 -0.49 14.13 27.03
N LYS A 29 0.44 13.54 26.29
CA LYS A 29 0.44 12.09 25.92
C LYS A 29 0.69 11.18 27.15
N LYS A 30 0.24 11.57 28.32
CA LYS A 30 0.11 10.67 29.49
C LYS A 30 -1.33 10.26 29.62
N SER A 31 -1.56 8.95 29.66
CA SER A 31 -2.87 8.41 30.01
C SER A 31 -3.30 8.96 31.39
N GLU A 32 -4.62 8.97 31.66
CA GLU A 32 -5.17 9.44 32.96
C GLU A 32 -4.56 8.72 34.17
N ASP A 33 -3.92 7.54 33.95
CA ASP A 33 -3.28 6.70 34.97
C ASP A 33 -1.76 6.96 35.14
N GLY A 34 -1.18 7.98 34.49
CA GLY A 34 0.26 8.31 34.61
C GLY A 34 1.20 7.38 33.84
N LYS A 35 0.68 6.62 32.89
CA LYS A 35 1.44 5.78 31.95
C LYS A 35 1.99 6.61 30.80
N THR A 36 3.02 6.10 30.13
CA THR A 36 3.48 6.66 28.85
C THR A 36 2.55 6.21 27.72
N ALA A 37 1.84 7.14 27.11
CA ALA A 37 0.97 6.83 25.98
C ALA A 37 1.78 6.84 24.68
N ILE A 38 1.56 5.83 23.81
CA ILE A 38 2.04 5.79 22.43
C ILE A 38 0.91 5.38 21.50
N SER A 39 0.90 5.97 20.31
CA SER A 39 -0.15 5.80 19.31
C SER A 39 0.45 5.28 18.00
N VAL A 40 -0.25 4.34 17.39
CA VAL A 40 0.11 3.80 16.07
C VAL A 40 -1.06 4.01 15.12
N VAL A 41 -0.76 4.43 13.90
CA VAL A 41 -1.69 4.31 12.77
C VAL A 41 -1.16 3.19 11.88
N ALA A 42 -1.97 2.15 11.69
CA ALA A 42 -1.63 0.99 10.91
C ALA A 42 -2.50 0.92 9.65
N ALA A 43 -1.90 0.55 8.51
CA ALA A 43 -2.63 0.30 7.28
C ALA A 43 -3.50 -0.96 7.39
N GLN A 44 -4.66 -0.95 6.74
CA GLN A 44 -5.55 -2.10 6.68
C GLN A 44 -5.14 -3.02 5.54
N TYR A 45 -4.69 -4.23 5.87
CA TYR A 45 -4.28 -5.23 4.88
C TYR A 45 -5.36 -6.25 4.53
N GLY A 46 -6.28 -6.49 5.46
CA GLY A 46 -7.38 -7.44 5.27
C GLY A 46 -8.59 -7.06 6.12
N GLN A 47 -9.65 -7.87 6.03
CA GLN A 47 -10.88 -7.62 6.80
C GLN A 47 -10.67 -7.79 8.31
N ASN A 48 -9.68 -8.59 8.71
CA ASN A 48 -9.43 -8.95 10.09
C ASN A 48 -8.20 -8.24 10.70
N THR A 49 -7.55 -7.31 9.96
CA THR A 49 -6.36 -6.55 10.43
C THR A 49 -6.61 -5.91 11.80
N SER A 50 -7.79 -5.31 12.01
CA SER A 50 -8.13 -4.69 13.29
C SER A 50 -8.20 -5.69 14.44
N ASP A 51 -8.68 -6.92 14.20
CA ASP A 51 -8.74 -7.97 15.23
C ASP A 51 -7.35 -8.41 15.69
N TRP A 52 -6.37 -8.45 14.75
CA TRP A 52 -4.99 -8.76 15.09
C TRP A 52 -4.38 -7.67 15.97
N TRP A 53 -4.54 -6.39 15.57
CA TRP A 53 -4.03 -5.26 16.33
C TRP A 53 -4.68 -5.11 17.71
N ASP A 54 -5.98 -5.38 17.83
CA ASP A 54 -6.68 -5.38 19.14
C ASP A 54 -6.09 -6.42 20.10
N ASN A 55 -5.76 -7.61 19.60
CA ASN A 55 -5.08 -8.65 20.39
C ASN A 55 -3.65 -8.25 20.74
N PHE A 56 -2.90 -7.70 19.77
CA PHE A 56 -1.55 -7.19 19.98
C PHE A 56 -1.51 -6.13 21.10
N VAL A 57 -2.37 -5.11 21.01
CA VAL A 57 -2.48 -4.03 22.03
C VAL A 57 -2.77 -4.60 23.42
N LYS A 58 -3.70 -5.54 23.50
CA LYS A 58 -4.05 -6.19 24.75
C LYS A 58 -2.87 -6.94 25.37
N ASP A 59 -2.12 -7.69 24.57
CA ASP A 59 -0.96 -8.46 25.04
C ASP A 59 0.21 -7.54 25.39
N PHE A 60 0.47 -6.52 24.53
CA PHE A 60 1.49 -5.50 24.80
C PHE A 60 1.24 -4.75 26.11
N ASN A 61 0.04 -4.20 26.30
CA ASN A 61 -0.32 -3.43 27.50
C ASN A 61 -0.33 -4.28 28.79
N LYS A 62 -0.58 -5.58 28.67
CA LYS A 62 -0.48 -6.51 29.77
C LYS A 62 0.97 -6.73 30.20
N ASP A 63 1.88 -6.88 29.25
CA ASP A 63 3.30 -7.16 29.50
C ASP A 63 4.09 -5.87 29.81
N ASN A 64 3.56 -4.69 29.41
CA ASN A 64 4.13 -3.36 29.64
C ASN A 64 3.12 -2.47 30.40
N PRO A 65 2.86 -2.71 31.71
CA PRO A 65 1.79 -2.03 32.43
C PRO A 65 2.01 -0.53 32.67
N ASP A 66 3.21 -0.03 32.41
CA ASP A 66 3.64 1.37 32.47
C ASP A 66 3.44 2.13 31.14
N ILE A 67 3.01 1.42 30.08
CA ILE A 67 2.73 1.97 28.76
C ILE A 67 1.24 1.83 28.45
N ASP A 68 0.71 2.77 27.66
CA ASP A 68 -0.65 2.75 27.13
C ASP A 68 -0.57 2.85 25.59
N LEU A 69 -0.53 1.69 24.94
CA LEU A 69 -0.50 1.58 23.48
C LEU A 69 -1.91 1.66 22.93
N SER A 70 -2.10 2.49 21.91
CA SER A 70 -3.30 2.52 21.07
C SER A 70 -2.94 2.34 19.61
N VAL A 71 -3.75 1.59 18.86
CA VAL A 71 -3.59 1.40 17.42
C VAL A 71 -4.90 1.75 16.72
N GLU A 72 -4.82 2.54 15.67
CA GLU A 72 -5.92 2.82 14.75
C GLU A 72 -5.59 2.22 13.39
N VAL A 73 -6.47 1.37 12.88
CA VAL A 73 -6.34 0.77 11.56
C VAL A 73 -7.11 1.61 10.54
N VAL A 74 -6.45 2.04 9.48
CA VAL A 74 -7.00 2.91 8.43
C VAL A 74 -6.83 2.24 7.07
N SER A 75 -7.85 2.35 6.22
CA SER A 75 -7.81 1.79 4.86
C SER A 75 -6.74 2.46 4.00
N TRP A 76 -6.16 1.73 3.03
CA TRP A 76 -5.21 2.30 2.08
C TRP A 76 -5.81 3.46 1.26
N ASN A 77 -7.13 3.47 1.01
CA ASN A 77 -7.80 4.57 0.32
C ASN A 77 -7.87 5.86 1.13
N ASP A 78 -7.76 5.79 2.45
CA ASP A 78 -7.97 6.93 3.34
C ASP A 78 -6.71 7.35 4.10
N ILE A 79 -5.71 6.47 4.25
CA ILE A 79 -4.59 6.64 5.18
C ILE A 79 -3.79 7.91 4.91
N SER A 80 -3.46 8.21 3.66
CA SER A 80 -2.72 9.42 3.29
C SER A 80 -3.48 10.67 3.71
N SER A 81 -4.77 10.78 3.39
CA SER A 81 -5.58 11.96 3.76
C SER A 81 -5.79 12.10 5.27
N VAL A 82 -5.85 10.98 6.00
CA VAL A 82 -5.92 10.96 7.47
C VAL A 82 -4.62 11.50 8.05
N ILE A 83 -3.47 11.04 7.57
CA ILE A 83 -2.17 11.49 8.05
C ILE A 83 -1.91 12.95 7.73
N ASP A 84 -2.18 13.41 6.51
CA ASP A 84 -2.04 14.82 6.12
C ASP A 84 -2.87 15.75 7.03
N THR A 85 -4.09 15.32 7.36
CA THR A 85 -4.95 16.06 8.29
C THR A 85 -4.34 16.12 9.70
N ARG A 86 -3.74 15.04 10.18
CA ARG A 86 -3.10 14.98 11.50
C ARG A 86 -1.85 15.85 11.56
N ILE A 87 -0.96 15.73 10.57
CA ILE A 87 0.26 16.56 10.44
C ILE A 87 -0.13 18.03 10.39
N SER A 88 -1.10 18.43 9.55
CA SER A 88 -1.58 19.81 9.48
C SER A 88 -2.17 20.31 10.81
N GLY A 89 -2.63 19.41 11.66
CA GLY A 89 -3.22 19.71 12.98
C GLY A 89 -2.22 19.61 14.15
N GLY A 90 -0.97 19.20 13.92
CA GLY A 90 0.02 18.91 14.97
C GLY A 90 -0.41 17.75 15.86
N LYS A 91 -0.95 16.68 15.26
CA LYS A 91 -1.48 15.48 15.92
C LYS A 91 -0.97 14.21 15.25
N GLU A 92 0.27 14.21 14.86
CA GLU A 92 0.94 13.07 14.27
C GLU A 92 0.86 11.85 15.22
N PRO A 93 0.73 10.62 14.71
CA PRO A 93 0.89 9.43 15.52
C PRO A 93 2.35 9.31 15.98
N ASP A 94 2.62 8.51 17.01
CA ASP A 94 4.01 8.22 17.37
C ASP A 94 4.66 7.30 16.32
N ILE A 95 3.89 6.35 15.79
CA ILE A 95 4.33 5.38 14.79
C ILE A 95 3.28 5.34 13.67
N LEU A 96 3.74 5.36 12.43
CA LEU A 96 2.90 5.20 11.23
C LEU A 96 3.37 4.00 10.42
N ASN A 97 2.44 3.16 9.99
CA ASN A 97 2.67 2.11 9.00
C ASN A 97 2.16 2.57 7.65
N ILE A 98 3.08 2.83 6.71
CA ILE A 98 2.79 3.25 5.33
C ILE A 98 3.96 2.90 4.40
N ASP A 99 3.82 3.17 3.11
CA ASP A 99 4.84 2.93 2.07
C ASP A 99 5.70 4.16 1.72
N VAL A 100 5.30 5.36 2.15
CA VAL A 100 6.00 6.64 1.91
C VAL A 100 6.61 7.17 3.20
N PHE A 101 7.79 7.80 3.12
CA PHE A 101 8.49 8.36 4.29
C PHE A 101 9.42 9.54 3.94
N ALA A 102 9.86 9.64 2.69
CA ALA A 102 10.94 10.56 2.32
C ALA A 102 10.53 12.03 2.42
N ASP A 103 9.29 12.35 2.10
CA ASP A 103 8.70 13.68 2.26
C ASP A 103 8.58 14.07 3.75
N TYR A 104 8.12 13.15 4.61
CA TYR A 104 8.09 13.39 6.05
C TYR A 104 9.50 13.58 6.63
N GLN A 105 10.49 12.88 6.10
CA GLN A 105 11.88 13.07 6.47
C GLN A 105 12.40 14.44 6.02
N ALA A 106 12.10 14.86 4.78
CA ALA A 106 12.50 16.15 4.25
C ALA A 106 11.90 17.32 5.03
N ASP A 107 10.69 17.15 5.56
CA ASP A 107 10.00 18.13 6.42
C ASP A 107 10.46 18.07 7.88
N ASP A 108 11.50 17.29 8.19
CA ASP A 108 12.09 17.13 9.54
C ASP A 108 11.10 16.56 10.58
N LEU A 109 10.14 15.72 10.14
CA LEU A 109 9.09 15.16 10.98
C LEU A 109 9.49 13.82 11.63
N LEU A 110 10.48 13.10 11.08
CA LEU A 110 10.82 11.74 11.50
C LEU A 110 12.03 11.68 12.44
N LEU A 111 12.07 10.65 13.28
CA LEU A 111 13.25 10.24 14.03
C LEU A 111 14.03 9.18 13.25
N PRO A 112 15.38 9.22 13.26
CA PRO A 112 16.18 8.11 12.78
C PRO A 112 15.81 6.80 13.49
N ILE A 113 15.66 5.71 12.76
CA ILE A 113 15.23 4.43 13.33
C ILE A 113 16.23 3.92 14.38
N GLN A 114 17.53 4.13 14.18
CA GLN A 114 18.55 3.72 15.13
C GLN A 114 18.46 4.41 16.50
N ASP A 115 17.74 5.54 16.60
CA ASP A 115 17.54 6.26 17.85
C ASP A 115 16.39 5.66 18.69
N VAL A 116 15.51 4.87 18.07
CA VAL A 116 14.26 4.39 18.67
C VAL A 116 14.07 2.88 18.61
N VAL A 117 14.86 2.15 17.84
CA VAL A 117 14.83 0.68 17.71
C VAL A 117 16.08 0.09 18.36
N SER A 118 15.95 -1.02 19.07
CA SER A 118 17.10 -1.71 19.65
C SER A 118 18.04 -2.25 18.57
N GLU A 119 19.35 -2.32 18.86
CA GLU A 119 20.33 -2.91 17.95
C GLU A 119 19.98 -4.37 17.63
N GLU A 120 19.40 -5.11 18.58
CA GLU A 120 18.96 -6.49 18.36
C GLU A 120 17.87 -6.57 17.30
N THR A 121 16.81 -5.77 17.43
CA THR A 121 15.70 -5.72 16.46
C THR A 121 16.16 -5.21 15.09
N TYR A 122 16.97 -4.14 15.07
CA TYR A 122 17.51 -3.60 13.81
C TYR A 122 18.33 -4.64 13.02
N ASN A 123 19.18 -5.42 13.69
CA ASN A 123 20.03 -6.41 13.05
C ASN A 123 19.29 -7.66 12.55
N LYS A 124 18.00 -7.82 12.85
CA LYS A 124 17.16 -8.89 12.28
C LYS A 124 16.73 -8.60 10.84
N MET A 125 16.70 -7.32 10.42
CA MET A 125 16.22 -6.90 9.11
C MET A 125 17.15 -7.35 7.98
N TYR A 126 16.57 -7.67 6.82
CA TYR A 126 17.36 -7.82 5.61
C TYR A 126 17.99 -6.47 5.22
N PRO A 127 19.32 -6.42 4.97
CA PRO A 127 19.98 -5.16 4.58
C PRO A 127 19.34 -4.49 3.36
N ALA A 128 18.92 -5.26 2.36
CA ALA A 128 18.29 -4.72 1.16
C ALA A 128 16.99 -3.94 1.41
N PHE A 129 16.24 -4.30 2.46
CA PHE A 129 15.05 -3.52 2.84
C PHE A 129 15.39 -2.27 3.65
N LEU A 130 16.44 -2.32 4.48
CA LEU A 130 16.92 -1.12 5.19
C LEU A 130 17.45 -0.08 4.20
N GLU A 131 18.20 -0.52 3.17
CA GLU A 131 18.72 0.35 2.10
C GLU A 131 17.62 1.13 1.39
N GLN A 132 16.42 0.55 1.24
CA GLN A 132 15.26 1.23 0.65
C GLN A 132 14.62 2.29 1.57
N SER A 133 15.07 2.41 2.80
CA SER A 133 14.63 3.41 3.78
C SER A 133 15.78 4.31 4.22
N GLU A 134 16.94 4.24 3.51
CA GLU A 134 18.14 5.01 3.82
C GLU A 134 18.24 6.26 2.93
N ILE A 135 18.34 7.42 3.56
CA ILE A 135 18.64 8.70 2.91
C ILE A 135 19.88 9.27 3.60
N ASP A 136 20.91 9.60 2.83
CA ASP A 136 22.17 10.17 3.30
C ASP A 136 22.86 9.37 4.42
N GLY A 137 22.81 8.03 4.35
CA GLY A 137 23.44 7.12 5.32
C GLY A 137 22.64 6.95 6.63
N THR A 138 21.41 7.44 6.68
CA THR A 138 20.50 7.30 7.83
C THR A 138 19.24 6.56 7.42
N VAL A 139 18.85 5.53 8.19
CA VAL A 139 17.60 4.80 7.99
C VAL A 139 16.47 5.50 8.73
N TRP A 140 15.41 5.89 8.00
CA TRP A 140 14.31 6.72 8.53
C TRP A 140 13.02 5.95 8.81
N ALA A 141 12.89 4.74 8.24
CA ALA A 141 11.77 3.87 8.49
C ALA A 141 12.25 2.41 8.61
N ILE A 142 11.62 1.60 9.48
CA ILE A 142 11.95 0.18 9.60
C ILE A 142 10.99 -0.64 8.72
N PRO A 143 11.48 -1.60 7.92
CA PRO A 143 10.64 -2.44 7.09
C PRO A 143 9.63 -3.24 7.90
N ASP A 144 8.33 -3.05 7.66
CA ASP A 144 7.25 -3.77 8.35
C ASP A 144 7.00 -5.13 7.70
N LEU A 145 6.55 -5.13 6.47
CA LEU A 145 6.24 -6.34 5.71
C LEU A 145 6.55 -6.14 4.23
N ALA A 146 6.69 -7.24 3.52
CA ALA A 146 6.93 -7.21 2.09
C ALA A 146 5.91 -8.05 1.33
N SER A 147 5.71 -7.73 0.06
CA SER A 147 4.95 -8.55 -0.87
C SER A 147 5.59 -8.53 -2.25
N ALA A 148 5.34 -9.59 -3.01
CA ALA A 148 5.68 -9.66 -4.42
C ALA A 148 4.40 -9.78 -5.24
N ARG A 149 4.42 -9.22 -6.45
CA ARG A 149 3.30 -9.27 -7.39
C ARG A 149 3.57 -10.30 -8.47
N ALA A 150 2.51 -10.98 -8.88
CA ALA A 150 2.52 -11.93 -9.99
C ALA A 150 1.16 -11.94 -10.69
N MET A 151 1.08 -12.54 -11.88
CA MET A 151 -0.19 -12.74 -12.56
C MET A 151 -0.88 -14.00 -12.03
N TYR A 152 -2.09 -13.83 -11.52
CA TYR A 152 -3.02 -14.90 -11.17
C TYR A 152 -3.99 -15.17 -12.33
N TYR A 153 -4.30 -16.43 -12.60
CA TYR A 153 -5.22 -16.81 -13.66
C TYR A 153 -6.12 -17.98 -13.25
N ASN A 154 -7.38 -17.91 -13.68
CA ASN A 154 -8.37 -18.97 -13.47
C ASN A 154 -8.23 -20.01 -14.58
N LYS A 155 -7.75 -21.22 -14.21
CA LYS A 155 -7.46 -22.31 -15.15
C LYS A 155 -8.70 -22.78 -15.89
N ASP A 156 -9.83 -22.85 -15.22
CA ASP A 156 -11.07 -23.34 -15.82
C ASP A 156 -11.59 -22.38 -16.90
N ILE A 157 -11.40 -21.06 -16.72
CA ILE A 157 -11.78 -20.04 -17.70
C ILE A 157 -10.84 -20.10 -18.91
N LEU A 158 -9.52 -20.19 -18.71
CA LEU A 158 -8.55 -20.30 -19.78
C LEU A 158 -8.76 -21.57 -20.59
N ASP A 159 -8.92 -22.70 -19.92
CA ASP A 159 -9.19 -24.01 -20.54
C ASP A 159 -10.48 -23.98 -21.37
N ALA A 160 -11.56 -23.39 -20.83
CA ALA A 160 -12.85 -23.26 -21.54
C ALA A 160 -12.74 -22.37 -22.80
N ALA A 161 -11.89 -21.35 -22.77
CA ALA A 161 -11.62 -20.50 -23.92
C ALA A 161 -10.61 -21.12 -24.90
N GLY A 162 -9.86 -22.15 -24.48
CA GLY A 162 -8.82 -22.80 -25.26
C GLY A 162 -7.62 -21.89 -25.51
N VAL A 163 -7.23 -21.11 -24.49
CA VAL A 163 -6.06 -20.22 -24.52
C VAL A 163 -4.99 -20.73 -23.58
N GLU A 164 -3.74 -20.58 -23.98
CA GLU A 164 -2.58 -20.81 -23.13
C GLU A 164 -2.36 -19.61 -22.19
N VAL A 165 -1.59 -19.81 -21.12
CA VAL A 165 -1.22 -18.75 -20.20
C VAL A 165 -0.32 -17.71 -20.91
N PRO A 166 -0.72 -16.45 -21.01
CA PRO A 166 0.05 -15.45 -21.74
C PRO A 166 1.33 -15.05 -21.01
N THR A 167 2.40 -14.87 -21.76
CA THR A 167 3.71 -14.40 -21.28
C THR A 167 4.13 -13.07 -21.91
N THR A 168 3.46 -12.69 -23.00
CA THR A 168 3.68 -11.41 -23.68
C THR A 168 2.41 -10.59 -23.77
N TRP A 169 2.53 -9.31 -24.04
CA TRP A 169 1.38 -8.41 -24.24
C TRP A 169 0.49 -8.81 -25.39
N ASP A 170 1.08 -9.24 -26.50
CA ASP A 170 0.32 -9.72 -27.66
C ASP A 170 -0.48 -10.98 -27.33
N GLU A 171 0.14 -11.92 -26.60
CA GLU A 171 -0.54 -13.13 -26.11
C GLU A 171 -1.64 -12.77 -25.11
N LEU A 172 -1.39 -11.83 -24.19
CA LEU A 172 -2.38 -11.35 -23.23
C LEU A 172 -3.60 -10.77 -23.93
N LYS A 173 -3.39 -9.86 -24.88
CA LYS A 173 -4.49 -9.26 -25.65
C LYS A 173 -5.28 -10.32 -26.41
N ALA A 174 -4.60 -11.23 -27.12
CA ALA A 174 -5.25 -12.32 -27.86
C ALA A 174 -6.04 -13.28 -26.92
N ALA A 175 -5.50 -13.59 -25.76
CA ALA A 175 -6.19 -14.40 -24.73
C ALA A 175 -7.44 -13.67 -24.22
N CYS A 176 -7.33 -12.36 -23.91
CA CYS A 176 -8.45 -11.54 -23.48
C CYS A 176 -9.58 -11.48 -24.51
N GLU A 177 -9.25 -11.25 -25.78
CA GLU A 177 -10.22 -11.26 -26.89
C GLU A 177 -10.93 -12.61 -27.00
N LYS A 178 -10.18 -13.72 -26.86
CA LYS A 178 -10.74 -15.08 -26.95
C LYS A 178 -11.61 -15.42 -25.76
N ILE A 179 -11.23 -15.04 -24.55
CA ILE A 179 -12.05 -15.22 -23.35
C ILE A 179 -13.34 -14.44 -23.47
N LYS A 180 -13.28 -13.18 -23.93
CA LYS A 180 -14.46 -12.31 -24.13
C LYS A 180 -15.42 -12.88 -25.17
N GLU A 181 -14.90 -13.45 -26.28
CA GLU A 181 -15.72 -14.14 -27.29
C GLU A 181 -16.43 -15.36 -26.74
N THR A 182 -15.72 -16.17 -25.93
CA THR A 182 -16.19 -17.45 -25.41
C THR A 182 -17.11 -17.30 -24.20
N ASN A 183 -16.82 -16.35 -23.32
CA ASN A 183 -17.56 -16.06 -22.10
C ASN A 183 -17.76 -14.57 -21.89
N PRO A 184 -18.77 -13.94 -22.54
CA PRO A 184 -19.00 -12.50 -22.48
C PRO A 184 -19.31 -11.93 -21.07
N ASP A 185 -19.68 -12.79 -20.12
CA ASP A 185 -20.03 -12.43 -18.73
C ASP A 185 -18.81 -12.40 -17.79
N VAL A 186 -17.61 -12.71 -18.32
CA VAL A 186 -16.34 -12.67 -17.60
C VAL A 186 -15.51 -11.50 -18.11
N TYR A 187 -14.89 -10.77 -17.21
CA TYR A 187 -13.84 -9.82 -17.51
C TYR A 187 -12.52 -10.56 -17.73
N PRO A 188 -11.93 -10.49 -18.94
CA PRO A 188 -10.70 -11.22 -19.23
C PRO A 188 -9.51 -10.81 -18.34
N TRP A 189 -9.41 -9.51 -18.06
CA TRP A 189 -8.30 -8.91 -17.35
C TRP A 189 -8.77 -7.92 -16.29
N GLY A 190 -8.21 -7.99 -15.07
CA GLY A 190 -8.52 -7.07 -13.98
C GLY A 190 -7.45 -5.99 -13.86
N ILE A 191 -7.87 -4.72 -13.85
CA ILE A 191 -7.01 -3.54 -13.65
C ILE A 191 -7.61 -2.68 -12.54
N ASP A 192 -6.76 -2.20 -11.63
CA ASP A 192 -7.08 -1.21 -10.60
C ASP A 192 -6.29 0.08 -10.84
N MET A 193 -6.99 1.17 -11.18
CA MET A 193 -6.46 2.52 -11.35
C MET A 193 -6.97 3.45 -10.23
N THR A 194 -7.33 2.90 -9.08
CA THR A 194 -7.72 3.69 -7.90
C THR A 194 -6.49 4.13 -7.09
N THR A 195 -6.70 4.89 -6.04
CA THR A 195 -5.63 5.28 -5.10
C THR A 195 -5.04 4.11 -4.32
N ASP A 196 -5.66 2.92 -4.37
CA ASP A 196 -5.13 1.70 -3.74
C ASP A 196 -3.96 1.10 -4.55
N GLU A 197 -4.13 0.90 -5.87
CA GLU A 197 -3.16 0.17 -6.71
C GLU A 197 -2.79 0.86 -8.04
N GLY A 198 -3.33 2.07 -8.37
CA GLY A 198 -3.06 2.68 -9.68
C GLY A 198 -1.57 2.90 -9.95
N GLN A 199 -0.78 3.34 -8.95
CA GLN A 199 0.67 3.43 -9.11
C GLN A 199 1.34 2.07 -9.37
N ALA A 200 0.75 0.98 -8.90
CA ALA A 200 1.23 -0.36 -9.20
C ALA A 200 0.83 -0.78 -10.62
N ALA A 201 -0.37 -0.41 -11.08
CA ALA A 201 -0.77 -0.61 -12.46
C ALA A 201 0.22 0.07 -13.41
N PHE A 202 0.54 1.34 -13.20
CA PHE A 202 1.60 2.03 -13.95
C PHE A 202 2.93 1.25 -13.93
N ALA A 203 3.38 0.75 -12.76
CA ALA A 203 4.61 -0.02 -12.64
C ALA A 203 4.57 -1.33 -13.44
N TYR A 204 3.45 -2.07 -13.38
CA TYR A 204 3.32 -3.36 -14.07
C TYR A 204 3.51 -3.24 -15.58
N TYR A 205 3.01 -2.16 -16.18
CA TYR A 205 3.17 -1.98 -17.62
C TYR A 205 4.50 -1.32 -17.96
N THR A 206 4.92 -0.28 -17.26
CA THR A 206 6.14 0.45 -17.60
C THR A 206 7.40 -0.39 -17.41
N TRP A 207 7.57 -1.11 -16.29
CA TRP A 207 8.73 -1.98 -16.07
C TRP A 207 8.77 -3.15 -17.06
N ASN A 208 7.61 -3.70 -17.41
CA ASN A 208 7.50 -4.77 -18.39
C ASN A 208 7.56 -4.29 -19.86
N ASN A 209 7.85 -2.99 -20.06
CA ASN A 209 8.18 -2.36 -21.34
C ASN A 209 9.56 -1.69 -21.36
N GLY A 210 10.41 -1.97 -20.38
CA GLY A 210 11.75 -1.38 -20.27
C GLY A 210 11.77 0.10 -19.84
N GLY A 211 10.65 0.62 -19.36
CA GLY A 211 10.51 1.93 -18.72
C GLY A 211 10.52 1.86 -17.19
N GLY A 212 9.87 2.82 -16.55
CA GLY A 212 9.74 2.89 -15.09
C GLY A 212 9.65 4.32 -14.58
N PHE A 213 9.75 4.47 -13.27
CA PHE A 213 9.67 5.80 -12.62
C PHE A 213 10.95 6.60 -12.79
N VAL A 214 12.10 5.92 -12.75
CA VAL A 214 13.43 6.53 -12.83
C VAL A 214 14.26 5.84 -13.90
N ASP A 215 15.26 6.55 -14.43
CA ASP A 215 16.26 6.00 -15.32
C ASP A 215 17.43 5.30 -14.60
N GLU A 216 18.44 4.85 -15.36
CA GLU A 216 19.64 4.17 -14.82
C GLU A 216 20.49 5.06 -13.89
N ASP A 217 20.38 6.38 -14.03
CA ASP A 217 21.07 7.36 -13.18
C ASP A 217 20.23 7.73 -11.92
N GLY A 218 19.01 7.16 -11.81
CA GLY A 218 18.09 7.42 -10.72
C GLY A 218 17.31 8.73 -10.85
N GLU A 219 17.34 9.40 -12.01
CA GLU A 219 16.56 10.60 -12.27
C GLU A 219 15.14 10.26 -12.74
N TRP A 220 14.16 11.12 -12.46
CA TRP A 220 12.79 10.90 -12.89
C TRP A 220 12.68 10.77 -14.42
N ALA A 221 12.05 9.72 -14.90
CA ALA A 221 11.91 9.39 -16.31
C ALA A 221 10.46 9.03 -16.70
N LEU A 222 9.49 9.76 -16.13
CA LEU A 222 8.07 9.45 -16.21
C LEU A 222 7.53 9.53 -17.65
N ASN A 223 8.05 10.41 -18.47
CA ASN A 223 7.61 10.67 -19.85
C ASN A 223 8.43 9.96 -20.93
N SER A 224 9.15 8.89 -20.57
CA SER A 224 9.90 8.11 -21.57
C SER A 224 8.97 7.48 -22.61
N ASP A 225 9.47 7.27 -23.83
CA ASP A 225 8.70 6.63 -24.92
C ASP A 225 8.15 5.25 -24.47
N ALA A 226 8.92 4.51 -23.65
CA ALA A 226 8.52 3.22 -23.12
C ALA A 226 7.32 3.34 -22.14
N ASN A 227 7.29 4.38 -21.31
CA ASN A 227 6.18 4.62 -20.39
C ASN A 227 4.91 5.06 -21.14
N VAL A 228 5.06 5.92 -22.14
CA VAL A 228 3.92 6.34 -23.00
C VAL A 228 3.30 5.12 -23.66
N GLU A 229 4.10 4.27 -24.31
CA GLU A 229 3.63 3.04 -24.96
C GLU A 229 2.93 2.10 -23.96
N ALA A 230 3.49 1.97 -22.74
CA ALA A 230 2.94 1.13 -21.69
C ALA A 230 1.55 1.59 -21.23
N VAL A 231 1.39 2.89 -20.95
CA VAL A 231 0.09 3.46 -20.55
C VAL A 231 -0.90 3.41 -21.71
N GLU A 232 -0.47 3.69 -22.95
CA GLU A 232 -1.34 3.55 -24.13
C GLU A 232 -1.84 2.11 -24.34
N TYR A 233 -0.98 1.10 -24.09
CA TYR A 233 -1.36 -0.30 -24.16
C TYR A 233 -2.41 -0.64 -23.10
N GLU A 234 -2.18 -0.27 -21.84
CA GLU A 234 -3.10 -0.49 -20.73
C GLU A 234 -4.47 0.15 -21.00
N ILE A 235 -4.49 1.43 -21.37
CA ILE A 235 -5.71 2.17 -21.71
C ILE A 235 -6.39 1.55 -22.94
N GLY A 236 -5.61 1.00 -23.87
CA GLY A 236 -6.09 0.26 -25.02
C GLY A 236 -6.91 -0.98 -24.62
N LEU A 237 -6.45 -1.76 -23.65
CA LEU A 237 -7.20 -2.91 -23.12
C LEU A 237 -8.57 -2.50 -22.55
N VAL A 238 -8.61 -1.38 -21.81
CA VAL A 238 -9.87 -0.84 -21.26
C VAL A 238 -10.80 -0.37 -22.38
N LYS A 239 -10.30 0.39 -23.35
CA LYS A 239 -11.09 0.90 -24.49
C LYS A 239 -11.63 -0.21 -25.40
N ASP A 240 -10.91 -1.32 -25.51
CA ASP A 240 -11.34 -2.52 -26.25
C ASP A 240 -12.36 -3.37 -25.45
N GLY A 241 -12.66 -2.98 -24.20
CA GLY A 241 -13.60 -3.69 -23.31
C GLY A 241 -13.10 -5.03 -22.83
N LEU A 242 -11.79 -5.19 -22.69
CA LEU A 242 -11.11 -6.43 -22.29
C LEU A 242 -10.87 -6.51 -20.78
N THR A 243 -11.28 -5.48 -20.03
CA THR A 243 -11.05 -5.37 -18.59
C THR A 243 -12.35 -5.26 -17.81
N ASN A 244 -12.27 -5.13 -16.47
CA ASN A 244 -13.39 -4.74 -15.61
C ASN A 244 -13.99 -3.38 -16.07
N GLU A 245 -15.25 -3.11 -15.70
CA GLU A 245 -15.98 -1.96 -16.27
C GLU A 245 -15.50 -0.60 -15.78
N LYS A 246 -14.97 -0.54 -14.56
CA LYS A 246 -14.70 0.73 -13.88
C LYS A 246 -13.33 0.73 -13.17
N PRO A 247 -12.23 0.56 -13.91
CA PRO A 247 -10.89 0.45 -13.31
C PRO A 247 -10.52 1.65 -12.42
N ALA A 248 -11.05 2.85 -12.66
CA ALA A 248 -10.83 4.01 -11.82
C ALA A 248 -11.63 4.03 -10.49
N THR A 249 -12.49 3.05 -10.24
CA THR A 249 -13.34 2.99 -9.03
C THR A 249 -13.52 1.60 -8.44
N GLU A 250 -13.16 0.55 -9.16
CA GLU A 250 -13.13 -0.83 -8.68
C GLU A 250 -11.74 -1.10 -8.13
N THR A 251 -11.67 -1.31 -6.83
CA THR A 251 -10.42 -1.48 -6.10
C THR A 251 -9.84 -2.87 -6.29
N ARG A 252 -8.59 -3.06 -5.88
CA ARG A 252 -7.95 -4.38 -5.80
C ARG A 252 -8.81 -5.41 -5.05
N TYR A 253 -9.48 -5.01 -3.98
CA TYR A 253 -10.37 -5.90 -3.22
C TYR A 253 -11.59 -6.33 -4.04
N ASP A 254 -12.19 -5.40 -4.80
CA ASP A 254 -13.27 -5.73 -5.74
C ASP A 254 -12.80 -6.72 -6.81
N LEU A 255 -11.59 -6.53 -7.35
CA LEU A 255 -10.99 -7.46 -8.32
C LEU A 255 -10.72 -8.84 -7.72
N GLN A 256 -10.21 -8.91 -6.48
CA GLN A 256 -9.98 -10.17 -5.77
C GLN A 256 -11.30 -10.92 -5.53
N ASP A 257 -12.36 -10.22 -5.15
CA ASP A 257 -13.70 -10.80 -5.00
C ASP A 257 -14.26 -11.28 -6.34
N MET A 258 -14.11 -10.49 -7.41
CA MET A 258 -14.52 -10.87 -8.75
C MET A 258 -13.72 -12.08 -9.27
N PHE A 259 -12.41 -12.14 -9.00
CA PHE A 259 -11.55 -13.28 -9.34
C PHE A 259 -12.01 -14.55 -8.57
N GLY A 260 -12.18 -14.45 -7.26
CA GLY A 260 -12.68 -15.53 -6.41
C GLY A 260 -14.07 -16.02 -6.83
N ALA A 261 -14.94 -15.14 -7.31
CA ALA A 261 -16.24 -15.47 -7.85
C ALA A 261 -16.22 -15.99 -9.32
N GLY A 262 -15.04 -16.12 -9.96
CA GLY A 262 -14.90 -16.53 -11.36
C GLY A 262 -15.44 -15.50 -12.36
N LYS A 263 -15.41 -14.20 -12.00
CA LYS A 263 -15.87 -13.09 -12.86
C LYS A 263 -14.72 -12.33 -13.51
N VAL A 264 -13.49 -12.46 -13.01
CA VAL A 264 -12.24 -12.01 -13.62
C VAL A 264 -11.41 -13.25 -13.95
N ALA A 265 -10.89 -13.33 -15.17
CA ALA A 265 -10.11 -14.48 -15.61
C ALA A 265 -8.64 -14.40 -15.21
N MET A 266 -8.04 -13.23 -15.34
CA MET A 266 -6.63 -12.98 -15.03
C MET A 266 -6.50 -11.61 -14.36
N MET A 267 -5.57 -11.48 -13.40
CA MET A 267 -5.23 -10.21 -12.75
C MET A 267 -3.81 -10.26 -12.17
N ILE A 268 -3.16 -9.12 -12.02
CA ILE A 268 -1.95 -9.01 -11.21
C ILE A 268 -2.35 -8.79 -9.75
N GLY A 269 -1.67 -9.47 -8.85
CA GLY A 269 -1.99 -9.35 -7.43
C GLY A 269 -0.86 -9.82 -6.52
N PRO A 270 -0.95 -9.50 -5.21
CA PRO A 270 0.07 -9.84 -4.23
C PRO A 270 0.08 -11.34 -3.89
N ASN A 271 1.20 -11.80 -3.33
CA ASN A 271 1.35 -13.15 -2.80
C ASN A 271 0.31 -13.54 -1.73
N LYS A 272 -0.43 -12.58 -1.18
CA LYS A 272 -1.51 -12.82 -0.21
C LYS A 272 -2.84 -13.32 -0.84
N ILE A 273 -2.98 -13.35 -2.16
CA ILE A 273 -4.22 -13.81 -2.84
C ILE A 273 -4.70 -15.19 -2.33
N PRO A 274 -3.85 -16.21 -2.14
CA PRO A 274 -4.28 -17.50 -1.60
C PRO A 274 -4.98 -17.39 -0.24
N THR A 275 -4.41 -16.60 0.69
CA THR A 275 -5.00 -16.36 2.01
C THR A 275 -6.33 -15.61 1.87
N TYR A 276 -6.38 -14.55 1.05
CA TYR A 276 -7.60 -13.80 0.80
C TYR A 276 -8.74 -14.66 0.27
N LEU A 277 -8.46 -15.51 -0.71
CA LEU A 277 -9.45 -16.42 -1.30
C LEU A 277 -9.94 -17.46 -0.28
N SER A 278 -9.01 -18.00 0.53
CA SER A 278 -9.35 -18.94 1.60
C SER A 278 -10.27 -18.32 2.65
N ASP A 279 -9.94 -17.13 3.13
CA ASP A 279 -10.71 -16.40 4.15
C ASP A 279 -12.08 -15.98 3.63
N GLY A 280 -12.18 -15.60 2.36
CA GLY A 280 -13.42 -15.31 1.65
C GLY A 280 -14.27 -16.54 1.34
N GLY A 281 -13.75 -17.76 1.56
CA GLY A 281 -14.45 -19.03 1.25
C GLY A 281 -14.60 -19.27 -0.25
N TYR A 282 -13.75 -18.68 -1.08
CA TYR A 282 -13.72 -18.91 -2.52
C TYR A 282 -13.06 -20.26 -2.85
N ASP A 283 -13.69 -21.02 -3.74
CA ASP A 283 -13.20 -22.32 -4.23
C ASP A 283 -13.06 -22.24 -5.75
N ILE A 284 -11.91 -21.76 -6.22
CA ILE A 284 -11.59 -21.65 -7.65
C ILE A 284 -10.30 -22.40 -7.99
N ASN A 285 -10.23 -22.92 -9.21
CA ASN A 285 -9.05 -23.57 -9.75
C ASN A 285 -8.15 -22.51 -10.43
N TYR A 286 -7.13 -22.06 -9.72
CA TYR A 286 -6.23 -21.02 -10.22
C TYR A 286 -4.76 -21.45 -10.14
N ASP A 287 -3.90 -20.67 -10.77
CA ASP A 287 -2.47 -20.76 -10.61
C ASP A 287 -1.83 -19.37 -10.76
N VAL A 288 -0.53 -19.28 -10.58
CA VAL A 288 0.23 -18.04 -10.61
C VAL A 288 1.40 -18.16 -11.61
N THR A 289 1.74 -17.05 -12.27
CA THR A 289 2.85 -16.98 -13.24
C THR A 289 3.46 -15.59 -13.26
N THR A 290 4.50 -15.41 -14.06
CA THR A 290 5.15 -14.11 -14.27
C THR A 290 4.20 -13.09 -14.92
N ILE A 291 4.46 -11.81 -14.71
CA ILE A 291 3.72 -10.71 -15.34
C ILE A 291 4.07 -10.69 -16.84
N PRO A 292 3.09 -10.63 -17.76
CA PRO A 292 3.36 -10.55 -19.20
C PRO A 292 4.16 -9.28 -19.56
N ALA A 293 5.21 -9.42 -20.37
CA ALA A 293 6.05 -8.32 -20.81
C ALA A 293 5.82 -8.00 -22.31
N ASN A 294 6.19 -6.79 -22.75
CA ASN A 294 6.20 -6.46 -24.18
C ASN A 294 7.26 -7.29 -24.92
N GLU A 295 7.11 -7.46 -26.23
CA GLU A 295 8.03 -8.25 -27.04
C GLU A 295 9.48 -7.72 -26.92
N GLY A 296 10.40 -8.58 -26.55
CA GLY A 296 11.81 -8.22 -26.38
C GLY A 296 12.19 -7.67 -25.01
N CYS A 297 11.24 -7.57 -24.08
CA CYS A 297 11.47 -7.22 -22.69
C CYS A 297 11.40 -8.46 -21.79
N ASP A 298 12.17 -8.43 -20.69
CA ASP A 298 12.09 -9.45 -19.66
C ASP A 298 10.90 -9.17 -18.73
N SER A 299 10.26 -10.22 -18.21
CA SER A 299 9.23 -10.07 -17.18
C SER A 299 9.86 -9.60 -15.87
N VAL A 300 9.32 -8.52 -15.32
CA VAL A 300 9.72 -7.93 -14.05
C VAL A 300 8.59 -8.02 -13.05
N ALA A 301 8.85 -8.65 -11.91
CA ALA A 301 7.92 -8.65 -10.79
C ALA A 301 8.07 -7.34 -9.98
N MET A 302 6.99 -6.93 -9.33
CA MET A 302 7.00 -5.82 -8.41
C MET A 302 7.08 -6.31 -6.97
N GLY A 303 8.04 -5.80 -6.23
CA GLY A 303 8.12 -5.89 -4.78
C GLY A 303 7.53 -4.65 -4.12
N VAL A 304 6.82 -4.84 -3.03
CA VAL A 304 6.36 -3.76 -2.14
C VAL A 304 6.93 -4.02 -0.77
N CYS A 305 7.42 -2.98 -0.14
CA CYS A 305 7.87 -3.01 1.25
C CYS A 305 7.19 -1.86 1.98
N ASP A 306 6.27 -2.19 2.86
CA ASP A 306 5.67 -1.22 3.76
C ASP A 306 6.55 -1.07 4.99
N ARG A 307 6.43 0.06 5.67
CA ARG A 307 7.36 0.48 6.72
C ARG A 307 6.64 0.96 7.95
N LEU A 308 7.36 0.96 9.05
CA LEU A 308 6.98 1.66 10.27
C LEU A 308 7.95 2.82 10.48
N GLU A 309 7.43 4.01 10.55
CA GLU A 309 8.19 5.23 10.79
C GLU A 309 7.77 5.90 12.09
N VAL A 310 8.69 6.66 12.68
CA VAL A 310 8.49 7.26 14.00
C VAL A 310 8.53 8.78 13.86
N PHE A 311 7.41 9.42 14.18
CA PHE A 311 7.31 10.88 14.17
C PHE A 311 7.98 11.50 15.40
N LYS A 312 8.58 12.67 15.21
CA LYS A 312 9.02 13.53 16.31
C LYS A 312 7.81 14.03 17.10
N ASP A 313 8.00 14.25 18.37
CA ASP A 313 7.03 14.96 19.23
C ASP A 313 7.79 15.87 20.19
N ASP A 314 8.08 17.09 19.73
CA ASP A 314 8.79 18.09 20.53
C ASP A 314 7.99 18.55 21.75
N SER A 315 6.70 18.24 21.81
CA SER A 315 5.82 18.58 22.94
C SER A 315 5.81 17.55 24.06
N ALA A 316 6.38 16.35 23.84
CA ALA A 316 6.40 15.28 24.84
C ALA A 316 7.20 15.74 26.08
N GLU A 317 6.56 15.69 27.26
CA GLU A 317 7.17 16.10 28.53
C GLU A 317 8.37 15.22 28.92
N ASP A 318 8.35 13.92 28.55
CA ASP A 318 9.36 12.93 28.88
C ASP A 318 9.78 12.17 27.61
N GLN A 319 10.71 12.74 26.87
CA GLN A 319 11.25 12.16 25.63
C GLN A 319 11.93 10.81 25.87
N GLU A 320 12.63 10.64 27.01
CA GLU A 320 13.31 9.38 27.35
C GLU A 320 12.29 8.26 27.57
N ALA A 321 11.23 8.54 28.32
CA ALA A 321 10.16 7.54 28.54
C ALA A 321 9.41 7.20 27.24
N ARG A 322 9.16 8.19 26.39
CA ARG A 322 8.53 7.97 25.07
C ARG A 322 9.40 7.12 24.17
N THR A 323 10.68 7.45 24.02
CA THR A 323 11.63 6.67 23.21
C THR A 323 11.74 5.24 23.73
N ALA A 324 11.82 5.05 25.05
CA ALA A 324 11.86 3.71 25.65
C ALA A 324 10.57 2.92 25.40
N ALA A 325 9.40 3.57 25.40
CA ALA A 325 8.12 2.93 25.11
C ALA A 325 8.03 2.51 23.63
N ILE A 326 8.48 3.35 22.70
CA ILE A 326 8.56 3.05 21.26
C ILE A 326 9.54 1.88 21.02
N SER A 327 10.71 1.88 21.66
CA SER A 327 11.67 0.78 21.54
C SER A 327 11.07 -0.54 22.01
N LYS A 328 10.35 -0.55 23.15
CA LYS A 328 9.63 -1.74 23.62
C LYS A 328 8.54 -2.21 22.65
N PHE A 329 7.85 -1.27 21.97
CA PHE A 329 6.90 -1.63 20.92
C PHE A 329 7.58 -2.41 19.79
N PHE A 330 8.70 -1.92 19.27
CA PHE A 330 9.42 -2.59 18.21
C PHE A 330 9.98 -3.94 18.62
N ASP A 331 10.58 -4.06 19.83
CA ASP A 331 11.09 -5.33 20.34
C ASP A 331 9.95 -6.35 20.54
N PHE A 332 8.77 -5.89 20.94
CA PHE A 332 7.59 -6.74 21.10
C PHE A 332 6.97 -7.12 19.74
N PHE A 333 6.93 -6.18 18.78
CA PHE A 333 6.39 -6.43 17.45
C PHE A 333 7.26 -7.40 16.66
N TYR A 334 8.59 -7.20 16.65
CA TYR A 334 9.57 -8.04 15.95
C TYR A 334 10.09 -9.22 16.79
N ASP A 335 9.36 -9.64 17.82
CA ASP A 335 9.56 -10.97 18.39
C ASP A 335 9.36 -12.02 17.31
N ASP A 336 10.33 -12.95 17.15
CA ASP A 336 10.40 -13.79 15.95
C ASP A 336 9.14 -14.62 15.70
N GLU A 337 8.55 -15.20 16.76
CA GLU A 337 7.34 -16.02 16.63
C GLU A 337 6.11 -15.14 16.35
N ARG A 338 5.95 -14.02 17.08
CA ARG A 338 4.82 -13.10 16.89
C ARG A 338 4.83 -12.45 15.51
N TYR A 339 6.00 -12.01 15.06
CA TYR A 339 6.14 -11.38 13.74
C TYR A 339 5.92 -12.41 12.61
N ALA A 340 6.41 -13.65 12.76
CA ALA A 340 6.08 -14.72 11.82
C ALA A 340 4.57 -15.02 11.79
N ASP A 341 3.91 -15.08 12.95
CA ASP A 341 2.45 -15.24 13.04
C ASP A 341 1.69 -14.09 12.36
N TYR A 342 2.18 -12.83 12.48
CA TYR A 342 1.62 -11.68 11.78
C TYR A 342 1.73 -11.82 10.26
N MET A 343 2.88 -12.24 9.74
CA MET A 343 3.07 -12.49 8.31
C MET A 343 2.10 -13.55 7.77
N VAL A 344 1.94 -14.64 8.50
CA VAL A 344 0.96 -15.69 8.14
C VAL A 344 -0.46 -15.17 8.18
N PHE A 345 -0.81 -14.41 9.24
CA PHE A 345 -2.15 -13.87 9.42
C PHE A 345 -2.53 -12.91 8.29
N GLU A 346 -1.64 -12.00 7.90
CA GLU A 346 -1.89 -11.03 6.83
C GLU A 346 -1.57 -11.60 5.43
N GLY A 347 -0.86 -12.74 5.32
CA GLY A 347 -0.47 -13.36 4.05
C GLY A 347 0.68 -12.65 3.34
N PHE A 348 1.56 -11.99 4.10
CA PHE A 348 2.72 -11.25 3.56
C PHE A 348 4.05 -11.97 3.81
N LEU A 349 5.11 -11.38 3.26
CA LEU A 349 6.47 -11.88 3.39
C LEU A 349 7.23 -11.11 4.47
N PRO A 350 8.02 -11.79 5.32
CA PRO A 350 8.77 -11.14 6.38
C PRO A 350 9.94 -10.33 5.84
N THR A 351 10.24 -9.24 6.51
CA THR A 351 11.41 -8.39 6.26
C THR A 351 12.58 -8.73 7.19
N THR A 352 12.40 -9.71 8.08
CA THR A 352 13.46 -10.21 8.97
C THR A 352 13.92 -11.59 8.54
N GLN A 353 15.25 -11.83 8.64
CA GLN A 353 15.84 -13.14 8.32
C GLN A 353 15.30 -14.24 9.23
N THR A 354 15.16 -13.94 10.52
CA THR A 354 14.72 -14.94 11.52
C THR A 354 13.30 -15.44 11.27
N ALA A 355 12.36 -14.53 10.98
CA ALA A 355 11.00 -14.92 10.64
C ALA A 355 10.91 -15.63 9.28
N ALA A 356 11.71 -15.20 8.30
CA ALA A 356 11.80 -15.89 7.02
C ALA A 356 12.28 -17.34 7.17
N ASP A 357 13.32 -17.56 7.97
CA ASP A 357 13.85 -18.91 8.27
C ASP A 357 12.81 -19.78 9.00
N LEU A 358 12.00 -19.18 9.89
CA LEU A 358 10.91 -19.90 10.56
C LEU A 358 9.83 -20.34 9.58
N LEU A 359 9.37 -19.45 8.71
CA LEU A 359 8.28 -19.71 7.78
C LEU A 359 8.69 -20.61 6.62
N ALA A 360 9.87 -20.41 6.04
CA ALA A 360 10.38 -21.22 4.95
C ALA A 360 10.70 -22.67 5.33
N LYS A 361 10.84 -22.95 6.64
CA LYS A 361 11.19 -24.28 7.13
C LYS A 361 10.14 -25.34 6.83
N ASP A 362 8.86 -24.96 6.86
CA ASP A 362 7.74 -25.87 6.78
C ASP A 362 6.84 -25.59 5.55
N ASP A 363 7.18 -24.58 4.71
CA ASP A 363 6.39 -24.18 3.53
C ASP A 363 7.28 -23.81 2.34
N ASP A 364 7.39 -24.71 1.35
CA ASP A 364 8.14 -24.52 0.11
C ASP A 364 7.58 -23.35 -0.73
N THR A 365 6.28 -23.05 -0.60
CA THR A 365 5.66 -21.92 -1.32
C THR A 365 6.16 -20.60 -0.79
N PHE A 366 6.29 -20.49 0.53
CA PHE A 366 6.86 -19.31 1.18
C PHE A 366 8.30 -19.06 0.74
N ALA A 367 9.13 -20.12 0.71
CA ALA A 367 10.50 -20.05 0.22
C ALA A 367 10.58 -19.53 -1.23
N SER A 368 9.68 -20.00 -2.11
CA SER A 368 9.63 -19.55 -3.50
C SER A 368 9.27 -18.07 -3.64
N TRP A 369 8.36 -17.56 -2.82
CA TRP A 369 8.01 -16.14 -2.82
C TRP A 369 9.13 -15.24 -2.29
N ILE A 370 9.89 -15.71 -1.30
CA ILE A 370 11.09 -14.99 -0.81
C ILE A 370 12.14 -14.89 -1.93
N ASP A 371 12.34 -15.94 -2.71
CA ASP A 371 13.24 -15.93 -3.86
C ASP A 371 12.78 -14.95 -4.95
N ILE A 372 11.48 -14.89 -5.26
CA ILE A 372 10.90 -13.93 -6.19
C ILE A 372 11.13 -12.50 -5.69
N LEU A 373 10.88 -12.24 -4.41
CA LEU A 373 11.02 -10.91 -3.80
C LEU A 373 12.43 -10.33 -3.95
N GLN A 374 13.46 -11.19 -3.95
CA GLN A 374 14.85 -10.76 -4.15
C GLN A 374 15.15 -10.27 -5.58
N SER A 375 14.30 -10.60 -6.55
CA SER A 375 14.43 -10.20 -7.96
C SER A 375 13.44 -9.13 -8.39
N CYS A 376 12.64 -8.60 -7.46
CA CYS A 376 11.64 -7.57 -7.75
C CYS A 376 12.26 -6.19 -7.96
N ASN A 377 11.62 -5.37 -8.78
CA ASN A 377 11.78 -3.92 -8.74
C ASN A 377 10.89 -3.34 -7.62
N PHE A 378 11.34 -2.24 -7.04
CA PHE A 378 10.64 -1.54 -5.96
C PHE A 378 10.40 -0.07 -6.34
N TYR A 379 9.43 0.56 -5.69
CA TYR A 379 9.19 1.99 -5.83
C TYR A 379 10.41 2.80 -5.38
N PRO A 380 10.63 4.00 -5.97
CA PRO A 380 11.72 4.89 -5.58
C PRO A 380 11.38 5.64 -4.27
N ALA A 381 11.05 4.92 -3.21
CA ALA A 381 10.53 5.43 -1.95
C ALA A 381 11.49 6.38 -1.19
N THR A 382 12.77 6.40 -1.56
CA THR A 382 13.77 7.33 -1.00
C THR A 382 13.75 8.71 -1.62
N LYS A 383 12.98 8.92 -2.70
CA LYS A 383 12.83 10.24 -3.34
C LYS A 383 11.72 11.02 -2.65
N THR A 384 11.99 12.27 -2.33
CA THR A 384 11.05 13.17 -1.62
C THR A 384 9.77 13.44 -2.40
N GLU A 385 9.87 13.43 -3.74
CA GLU A 385 8.73 13.65 -4.62
C GLU A 385 7.90 12.38 -4.85
N TRP A 386 8.26 11.24 -4.22
CA TRP A 386 7.58 9.97 -4.49
C TRP A 386 6.08 10.00 -4.19
N ALA A 387 5.66 10.69 -3.12
CA ALA A 387 4.26 10.81 -2.78
C ALA A 387 3.46 11.53 -3.88
N ASP A 388 4.02 12.60 -4.45
CA ASP A 388 3.43 13.37 -5.53
C ASP A 388 3.43 12.57 -6.85
N VAL A 389 4.52 11.86 -7.15
CA VAL A 389 4.61 10.98 -8.34
C VAL A 389 3.59 9.86 -8.25
N LYS A 390 3.48 9.22 -7.09
CA LYS A 390 2.50 8.15 -6.83
C LYS A 390 1.07 8.61 -7.16
N GLN A 391 0.67 9.77 -6.69
CA GLN A 391 -0.62 10.36 -7.00
C GLN A 391 -0.72 10.78 -8.47
N GLY A 392 0.33 11.39 -9.00
CA GLY A 392 0.37 11.92 -10.37
C GLY A 392 0.20 10.84 -11.44
N VAL A 393 0.83 9.67 -11.30
CA VAL A 393 0.67 8.57 -12.29
C VAL A 393 -0.75 8.00 -12.27
N ILE A 394 -1.41 7.94 -11.11
CA ILE A 394 -2.82 7.55 -11.01
C ILE A 394 -3.71 8.54 -11.77
N GLU A 395 -3.46 9.84 -11.62
CA GLU A 395 -4.19 10.88 -12.34
C GLU A 395 -3.94 10.82 -13.87
N VAL A 396 -2.71 10.49 -14.28
CA VAL A 396 -2.39 10.24 -15.70
C VAL A 396 -3.25 9.11 -16.25
N GLU A 397 -3.29 7.94 -15.61
CA GLU A 397 -4.10 6.80 -16.07
C GLU A 397 -5.59 7.15 -16.13
N GLN A 398 -6.12 7.77 -15.06
CA GLN A 398 -7.54 8.14 -15.00
C GLN A 398 -7.92 9.19 -16.06
N ASN A 399 -7.08 10.20 -16.32
CA ASN A 399 -7.32 11.20 -17.37
C ASN A 399 -7.17 10.61 -18.78
N ALA A 400 -6.23 9.68 -18.98
CA ALA A 400 -6.09 8.94 -20.24
C ALA A 400 -7.33 8.07 -20.55
N LEU A 401 -7.99 7.51 -19.53
CA LEU A 401 -9.29 6.85 -19.67
C LEU A 401 -10.38 7.81 -20.14
N LEU A 402 -10.34 9.08 -19.73
CA LEU A 402 -11.28 10.11 -20.19
C LEU A 402 -10.98 10.61 -21.60
N GLY A 403 -9.84 10.25 -22.15
CA GLY A 403 -9.46 10.52 -23.54
C GLY A 403 -8.38 11.57 -23.73
N ASP A 404 -7.74 12.02 -22.67
CA ASP A 404 -6.62 12.93 -22.76
C ASP A 404 -5.37 12.21 -23.33
N ASP A 405 -4.44 12.98 -23.89
CA ASP A 405 -3.25 12.47 -24.58
C ASP A 405 -2.18 12.04 -23.56
N VAL A 406 -1.79 10.76 -23.59
CA VAL A 406 -0.87 10.16 -22.62
C VAL A 406 0.48 10.85 -22.58
N GLN A 407 1.06 11.16 -23.76
CA GLN A 407 2.35 11.87 -23.84
C GLN A 407 2.27 13.23 -23.12
N THR A 408 1.21 13.98 -23.41
CA THR A 408 1.01 15.31 -22.79
C THR A 408 0.85 15.20 -21.27
N LEU A 409 0.08 14.22 -20.77
CA LEU A 409 -0.11 14.00 -19.34
C LEU A 409 1.20 13.65 -18.62
N LEU A 410 2.01 12.77 -19.23
CA LEU A 410 3.30 12.38 -18.66
C LEU A 410 4.35 13.49 -18.77
N ASP A 411 4.34 14.30 -19.84
CA ASP A 411 5.21 15.47 -19.98
C ASP A 411 4.89 16.54 -18.91
N ASP A 412 3.61 16.78 -18.65
CA ASP A 412 3.15 17.72 -17.63
C ASP A 412 3.57 17.22 -16.22
N LEU A 413 3.33 15.94 -15.92
CA LEU A 413 3.76 15.35 -14.64
C LEU A 413 5.28 15.40 -14.45
N GLN A 414 6.06 15.04 -15.47
CA GLN A 414 7.53 15.12 -15.43
C GLN A 414 8.01 16.56 -15.19
N ALA A 415 7.34 17.55 -15.76
CA ALA A 415 7.70 18.96 -15.60
C ALA A 415 7.33 19.50 -14.21
N ASP A 416 6.28 18.99 -13.60
CA ASP A 416 5.83 19.40 -12.26
C ASP A 416 6.74 18.84 -11.15
N ILE A 417 7.37 17.67 -11.40
CA ILE A 417 8.26 17.00 -10.45
C ILE A 417 9.73 17.47 -10.59
N ALA A 418 10.18 17.93 -11.77
CA ALA A 418 11.54 18.37 -12.06
C ALA A 418 11.80 19.79 -11.53
#